data_694e9098ce5bc6c6078078b1d7d4bab9
#
_entry.id   694e9098ce5bc6c6078078b1d7d4bab9
#
_cell.length_a   1.000
_cell.length_b   1.000
_cell.length_c   1.000
_cell.angle_alpha   90.00
_cell.angle_beta   90.00
_cell.angle_gamma   90.00
#
_symmetry.space_group_name_H-M   'P 1'
#
loop_
_entity.id
_entity.type
_entity.pdbx_description
1 polymer ?
#
loop_
_entity_poly.entity_id
_entity_poly.type
_entity_poly.pdbx_seq_one_letter_code
_entity_poly.pdbx_strand_id
1 'polypeptide(L)'
;SVVAGLDLDLVIVVGLAEGITPTRRRDDPLLPDVLRRSTNGSLLTRNEHQAQLHHNLLAVLASAPQQVMIFPRGDLGAKTELVPSRWLLDQVEAKTGTRPAPEELEKTTSSWFQTFPSFVGSLHKLDFPLSHQEYALAELLRHQHTGGQLLTSSRLANDQVLRRGAWLTSQRNLDTLTEFDGHLTSKNLPTPADGRTIVSATRLQSWAKCPYAYFVEHILKVKA
;
A
#
# COMPACT_ATOMS: atom_id res chain seq x y z
N SER A 1 14.85 -3.68 -23.68
CA SER A 1 13.46 -3.24 -23.46
C SER A 1 12.58 -3.84 -24.55
N VAL A 2 11.52 -4.53 -24.17
CA VAL A 2 10.57 -5.19 -25.14
C VAL A 2 9.74 -4.16 -25.90
N VAL A 3 9.60 -2.95 -25.35
CA VAL A 3 8.70 -1.90 -25.85
C VAL A 3 9.41 -0.90 -26.78
N ALA A 4 10.75 -0.80 -26.68
CA ALA A 4 11.50 0.15 -27.50
C ALA A 4 11.40 -0.21 -28.99
N GLY A 5 11.04 0.76 -29.81
CA GLY A 5 10.88 0.59 -31.25
C GLY A 5 9.47 0.16 -31.70
N LEU A 6 8.51 0.03 -30.78
CA LEU A 6 7.11 -0.12 -31.12
C LEU A 6 6.50 1.26 -31.42
N ASP A 7 5.47 1.30 -32.24
CA ASP A 7 4.65 2.49 -32.47
C ASP A 7 3.40 2.38 -31.59
N LEU A 8 3.37 3.14 -30.52
CA LEU A 8 2.32 3.08 -29.49
C LEU A 8 1.62 4.42 -29.38
N ASP A 9 0.35 4.42 -29.05
CA ASP A 9 -0.41 5.65 -28.77
C ASP A 9 -0.05 6.27 -27.41
N LEU A 10 0.21 5.42 -26.42
CA LEU A 10 0.47 5.82 -25.03
C LEU A 10 1.52 4.91 -24.39
N VAL A 11 2.46 5.51 -23.68
CA VAL A 11 3.41 4.83 -22.78
C VAL A 11 3.21 5.30 -21.35
N ILE A 12 3.07 4.36 -20.43
CA ILE A 12 3.01 4.63 -18.98
C ILE A 12 4.24 4.02 -18.31
N VAL A 13 5.10 4.86 -17.79
CA VAL A 13 6.31 4.44 -17.05
C VAL A 13 6.07 4.61 -15.55
N VAL A 14 6.15 3.51 -14.83
CA VAL A 14 5.92 3.47 -13.38
C VAL A 14 7.23 3.27 -12.61
N GLY A 15 7.25 3.69 -11.33
CA GLY A 15 8.38 3.42 -10.44
C GLY A 15 9.58 4.37 -10.65
N LEU A 16 9.36 5.59 -11.14
CA LEU A 16 10.42 6.59 -11.35
C LEU A 16 10.83 7.29 -10.05
N ALA A 17 11.17 6.49 -9.02
CA ALA A 17 11.76 6.98 -7.78
C ALA A 17 13.26 6.64 -7.69
N GLU A 18 14.03 7.49 -7.02
CA GLU A 18 15.48 7.32 -6.86
C GLU A 18 15.77 6.03 -6.07
N GLY A 19 16.62 5.19 -6.63
CA GLY A 19 16.94 3.88 -6.08
C GLY A 19 16.05 2.73 -6.58
N ILE A 20 14.90 3.03 -7.19
CA ILE A 20 14.05 2.09 -7.92
C ILE A 20 14.39 2.17 -9.40
N THR A 21 14.27 3.36 -10.00
CA THR A 21 14.65 3.63 -11.39
C THR A 21 15.39 4.97 -11.47
N PRO A 22 16.70 5.00 -11.61
CA PRO A 22 17.62 3.86 -11.75
C PRO A 22 17.85 3.08 -10.45
N THR A 23 17.97 1.77 -10.58
CA THR A 23 18.33 0.90 -9.46
C THR A 23 19.74 1.22 -8.97
N ARG A 24 19.92 1.35 -7.65
CA ARG A 24 21.25 1.48 -7.05
C ARG A 24 21.99 0.16 -7.17
N ARG A 25 22.98 0.11 -8.03
CA ARG A 25 23.90 -1.04 -8.09
C ARG A 25 25.09 -0.75 -7.19
N ARG A 26 25.30 -1.63 -6.19
CA ARG A 26 26.54 -1.63 -5.41
C ARG A 26 27.69 -2.17 -6.24
N ASP A 27 28.92 -1.72 -5.96
CA ASP A 27 30.10 -2.32 -6.57
C ASP A 27 30.24 -3.77 -6.08
N ASP A 28 30.53 -4.65 -6.98
CA ASP A 28 30.76 -6.05 -6.65
C ASP A 28 32.16 -6.19 -6.05
N PRO A 29 32.30 -6.64 -4.79
CA PRO A 29 33.61 -6.79 -4.16
C PRO A 29 34.53 -7.75 -4.91
N LEU A 30 33.97 -8.76 -5.59
CA LEU A 30 34.74 -9.76 -6.34
C LEU A 30 35.10 -9.26 -7.75
N LEU A 31 34.30 -8.35 -8.31
CA LEU A 31 34.51 -7.83 -9.65
C LEU A 31 34.24 -6.32 -9.71
N PRO A 32 35.07 -5.51 -9.06
CA PRO A 32 34.92 -4.08 -9.02
C PRO A 32 35.06 -3.43 -10.40
N ASP A 33 34.56 -2.22 -10.57
CA ASP A 33 34.55 -1.49 -11.84
C ASP A 33 35.97 -1.32 -12.43
N VAL A 34 37.00 -1.28 -11.60
CA VAL A 34 38.41 -1.23 -12.05
C VAL A 34 38.77 -2.47 -12.88
N LEU A 35 38.37 -3.66 -12.40
CA LEU A 35 38.60 -4.90 -13.13
C LEU A 35 37.69 -5.02 -14.36
N ARG A 36 36.47 -4.49 -14.29
CA ARG A 36 35.56 -4.47 -15.44
C ARG A 36 36.13 -3.66 -16.60
N ARG A 37 36.77 -2.51 -16.33
CA ARG A 37 37.43 -1.69 -17.36
C ARG A 37 38.52 -2.45 -18.11
N SER A 38 39.26 -3.36 -17.45
CA SER A 38 40.30 -4.13 -18.09
C SER A 38 39.78 -5.20 -19.08
N THR A 39 38.45 -5.42 -19.12
CA THR A 39 37.83 -6.39 -20.05
C THR A 39 37.52 -5.81 -21.43
N ASN A 40 37.96 -4.59 -21.73
CA ASN A 40 37.72 -3.88 -23.01
C ASN A 40 36.25 -3.88 -23.44
N GLY A 41 35.35 -3.62 -22.49
CA GLY A 41 33.88 -3.50 -22.75
C GLY A 41 33.13 -4.83 -22.74
N SER A 42 33.79 -5.98 -22.51
CA SER A 42 33.08 -7.25 -22.38
C SER A 42 32.17 -7.27 -21.12
N LEU A 43 32.53 -6.52 -20.09
CA LEU A 43 31.74 -6.37 -18.87
C LEU A 43 31.47 -4.89 -18.61
N LEU A 44 30.20 -4.52 -18.58
CA LEU A 44 29.80 -3.14 -18.35
C LEU A 44 30.14 -2.68 -16.92
N THR A 45 30.73 -1.51 -16.80
CA THR A 45 30.86 -0.78 -15.54
C THR A 45 29.47 -0.32 -15.05
N ARG A 46 29.38 0.13 -13.79
CA ARG A 46 28.12 0.68 -13.24
C ARG A 46 27.61 1.87 -14.05
N ASN A 47 28.50 2.74 -14.45
CA ASN A 47 28.11 3.95 -15.21
C ASN A 47 27.63 3.59 -16.62
N GLU A 48 28.30 2.68 -17.31
CA GLU A 48 27.85 2.21 -18.63
C GLU A 48 26.51 1.50 -18.56
N HIS A 49 26.31 0.67 -17.52
CA HIS A 49 25.03 0.02 -17.30
C HIS A 49 23.91 1.04 -17.03
N GLN A 50 24.17 2.06 -16.21
CA GLN A 50 23.19 3.12 -15.97
C GLN A 50 22.91 3.94 -17.25
N ALA A 51 23.93 4.24 -18.03
CA ALA A 51 23.76 4.92 -19.31
C ALA A 51 22.89 4.10 -20.27
N GLN A 52 23.12 2.79 -20.33
CA GLN A 52 22.30 1.88 -21.13
C GLN A 52 20.82 1.84 -20.65
N LEU A 53 20.59 1.79 -19.34
CA LEU A 53 19.23 1.83 -18.77
C LEU A 53 18.54 3.16 -19.08
N HIS A 54 19.26 4.27 -19.00
CA HIS A 54 18.73 5.59 -19.35
C HIS A 54 18.40 5.67 -20.85
N HIS A 55 19.29 5.18 -21.70
CA HIS A 55 19.03 5.09 -23.14
C HIS A 55 17.78 4.24 -23.43
N ASN A 56 17.61 3.11 -22.73
CA ASN A 56 16.41 2.27 -22.86
C ASN A 56 15.15 3.02 -22.43
N LEU A 57 15.20 3.81 -21.36
CA LEU A 57 14.07 4.64 -20.95
C LEU A 57 13.71 5.66 -22.02
N LEU A 58 14.69 6.38 -22.56
CA LEU A 58 14.46 7.36 -23.62
C LEU A 58 13.87 6.70 -24.89
N ALA A 59 14.35 5.51 -25.25
CA ALA A 59 13.82 4.76 -26.38
C ALA A 59 12.35 4.30 -26.13
N VAL A 60 11.99 3.96 -24.89
CA VAL A 60 10.60 3.65 -24.51
C VAL A 60 9.74 4.92 -24.57
N LEU A 61 10.22 6.04 -24.07
CA LEU A 61 9.47 7.31 -24.14
C LEU A 61 9.27 7.75 -25.59
N ALA A 62 10.28 7.56 -26.44
CA ALA A 62 10.20 7.91 -27.86
C ALA A 62 9.23 7.01 -28.66
N SER A 63 8.77 5.88 -28.11
CA SER A 63 7.86 4.97 -28.80
C SER A 63 6.40 5.40 -28.77
N ALA A 64 6.04 6.49 -28.07
CA ALA A 64 4.67 6.99 -28.02
C ALA A 64 4.60 8.53 -27.98
N PRO A 65 3.63 9.15 -28.65
CA PRO A 65 3.41 10.59 -28.58
C PRO A 65 2.84 11.02 -27.20
N GLN A 66 2.08 10.14 -26.55
CA GLN A 66 1.55 10.38 -25.22
C GLN A 66 2.36 9.60 -24.18
N GLN A 67 2.79 10.30 -23.14
CA GLN A 67 3.66 9.75 -22.12
C GLN A 67 3.13 10.10 -20.73
N VAL A 68 2.99 9.09 -19.88
CA VAL A 68 2.64 9.24 -18.47
C VAL A 68 3.78 8.67 -17.62
N MET A 69 4.35 9.48 -16.76
CA MET A 69 5.43 9.08 -15.87
C MET A 69 4.96 9.15 -14.42
N ILE A 70 5.15 8.05 -13.69
CA ILE A 70 4.63 7.89 -12.34
C ILE A 70 5.78 7.53 -11.39
N PHE A 71 5.89 8.25 -10.28
CA PHE A 71 6.77 7.86 -9.19
C PHE A 71 5.99 7.66 -7.88
N PRO A 72 6.32 6.64 -7.10
CA PRO A 72 5.74 6.44 -5.79
C PRO A 72 6.37 7.41 -4.78
N ARG A 73 5.56 8.05 -3.93
CA ARG A 73 6.03 8.95 -2.87
C ARG A 73 6.42 8.22 -1.59
N GLY A 74 6.03 6.97 -1.45
CA GLY A 74 6.33 6.13 -0.29
C GLY A 74 5.99 4.67 -0.55
N ASP A 75 6.38 3.84 0.39
CA ASP A 75 6.03 2.43 0.43
C ASP A 75 4.99 2.20 1.52
N LEU A 76 3.92 1.46 1.22
CA LEU A 76 2.86 1.12 2.18
C LEU A 76 3.38 0.31 3.39
N GLY A 77 4.47 -0.42 3.21
CA GLY A 77 5.10 -1.24 4.25
C GLY A 77 6.26 -0.57 4.98
N ALA A 78 6.78 0.54 4.47
CA ALA A 78 7.94 1.25 5.03
C ALA A 78 7.59 2.70 5.37
N LYS A 79 8.16 3.22 6.46
CA LYS A 79 8.05 4.65 6.84
C LYS A 79 8.99 5.55 6.03
N THR A 80 9.47 5.07 4.88
CA THR A 80 10.47 5.77 4.07
C THR A 80 9.79 6.56 2.98
N GLU A 81 10.04 7.84 2.93
CA GLU A 81 9.66 8.68 1.80
C GLU A 81 10.58 8.38 0.62
N LEU A 82 9.98 8.29 -0.56
CA LEU A 82 10.68 8.12 -1.82
C LEU A 82 10.69 9.45 -2.55
N VAL A 83 11.83 9.79 -3.12
CA VAL A 83 12.00 11.01 -3.92
C VAL A 83 11.95 10.69 -5.41
N PRO A 84 11.50 11.64 -6.26
CA PRO A 84 11.49 11.44 -7.70
C PRO A 84 12.88 11.15 -8.23
N SER A 85 12.99 10.25 -9.20
CA SER A 85 14.27 9.91 -9.80
C SER A 85 14.86 11.10 -10.57
N ARG A 86 16.20 11.13 -10.64
CA ARG A 86 16.91 12.11 -11.48
C ARG A 86 16.43 12.09 -12.94
N TRP A 87 16.08 10.93 -13.47
CA TRP A 87 15.60 10.79 -14.85
C TRP A 87 14.20 11.38 -15.06
N LEU A 88 13.34 11.30 -14.03
CA LEU A 88 12.07 12.01 -14.06
C LEU A 88 12.31 13.54 -14.01
N LEU A 89 13.22 14.01 -13.16
CA LEU A 89 13.56 15.43 -13.07
C LEU A 89 14.15 15.96 -14.37
N ASP A 90 14.95 15.16 -15.09
CA ASP A 90 15.47 15.51 -16.42
C ASP A 90 14.34 15.68 -17.45
N GLN A 91 13.29 14.83 -17.39
CA GLN A 91 12.13 14.98 -18.28
C GLN A 91 11.27 16.22 -17.92
N VAL A 92 11.16 16.52 -16.63
CA VAL A 92 10.49 17.76 -16.17
C VAL A 92 11.27 18.99 -16.66
N GLU A 93 12.58 18.98 -16.52
CA GLU A 93 13.46 20.06 -17.03
C GLU A 93 13.31 20.24 -18.55
N ALA A 94 13.29 19.16 -19.30
CA ALA A 94 13.09 19.22 -20.75
C ALA A 94 11.72 19.83 -21.12
N LYS A 95 10.70 19.65 -20.29
CA LYS A 95 9.36 20.18 -20.49
C LYS A 95 9.20 21.64 -20.03
N THR A 96 9.83 22.03 -18.92
CA THR A 96 9.60 23.31 -18.25
C THR A 96 10.74 24.30 -18.45
N GLY A 97 11.89 23.84 -18.93
CA GLY A 97 13.12 24.63 -19.06
C GLY A 97 13.89 24.81 -17.75
N THR A 98 13.38 24.29 -16.64
CA THR A 98 14.02 24.41 -15.31
C THR A 98 13.93 23.09 -14.56
N ARG A 99 15.06 22.66 -13.98
CA ARG A 99 15.09 21.46 -13.13
C ARG A 99 14.58 21.79 -11.73
N PRO A 100 13.43 21.26 -11.31
CA PRO A 100 12.91 21.51 -9.97
C PRO A 100 13.70 20.72 -8.92
N ALA A 101 13.74 21.24 -7.69
CA ALA A 101 14.12 20.42 -6.55
C ALA A 101 13.02 19.35 -6.29
N PRO A 102 13.39 18.17 -5.77
CA PRO A 102 12.40 17.12 -5.49
C PRO A 102 11.20 17.59 -4.65
N GLU A 103 11.46 18.41 -3.63
CA GLU A 103 10.44 18.95 -2.72
C GLU A 103 9.54 20.00 -3.39
N GLU A 104 10.05 20.69 -4.40
CA GLU A 104 9.31 21.69 -5.18
C GLU A 104 8.39 21.01 -6.19
N LEU A 105 8.83 19.91 -6.78
CA LEU A 105 8.02 19.15 -7.72
C LEU A 105 6.69 18.72 -7.08
N GLU A 106 6.72 18.22 -5.86
CA GLU A 106 5.51 17.77 -5.14
C GLU A 106 4.51 18.89 -4.85
N LYS A 107 4.98 20.12 -4.74
CA LYS A 107 4.15 21.31 -4.51
C LYS A 107 3.64 21.95 -5.81
N THR A 108 4.11 21.47 -6.94
CA THR A 108 3.75 22.03 -8.25
C THR A 108 2.27 21.77 -8.53
N THR A 109 1.54 22.83 -8.82
CA THR A 109 0.16 22.76 -9.30
C THR A 109 0.14 23.13 -10.77
N SER A 110 -0.02 22.14 -11.64
CA SER A 110 -0.05 22.36 -13.10
C SER A 110 -0.94 21.30 -13.78
N SER A 111 -1.37 21.62 -15.00
CA SER A 111 -2.23 20.70 -15.78
C SER A 111 -1.51 19.40 -16.20
N TRP A 112 -0.17 19.39 -16.19
CA TRP A 112 0.64 18.24 -16.58
C TRP A 112 1.19 17.44 -15.41
N PHE A 113 1.01 17.90 -14.16
CA PHE A 113 1.50 17.23 -12.97
C PHE A 113 0.41 17.12 -11.91
N GLN A 114 0.19 15.91 -11.41
CA GLN A 114 -0.82 15.63 -10.40
C GLN A 114 -0.22 14.84 -9.24
N THR A 115 -0.46 15.30 -8.03
CA THR A 115 -0.05 14.61 -6.81
C THR A 115 -1.27 13.97 -6.14
N PHE A 116 -1.14 12.68 -5.82
CA PHE A 116 -2.11 11.94 -5.03
C PHE A 116 -1.57 11.82 -3.59
N PRO A 117 -2.08 12.57 -2.63
CA PRO A 117 -1.51 12.64 -1.27
C PRO A 117 -1.69 11.34 -0.48
N SER A 118 -2.74 10.59 -0.75
CA SER A 118 -2.97 9.27 -0.18
C SER A 118 -3.88 8.43 -1.08
N PHE A 119 -3.74 7.11 -0.98
CA PHE A 119 -4.61 6.17 -1.69
C PHE A 119 -6.08 6.39 -1.27
N VAL A 120 -6.35 6.39 0.03
CA VAL A 120 -7.71 6.55 0.56
C VAL A 120 -8.30 7.92 0.21
N GLY A 121 -7.51 9.00 0.33
CA GLY A 121 -7.96 10.35 -0.03
C GLY A 121 -8.23 10.51 -1.54
N SER A 122 -7.60 9.70 -2.37
CA SER A 122 -7.81 9.71 -3.82
C SER A 122 -9.08 8.97 -4.24
N LEU A 123 -9.54 7.99 -3.47
CA LEU A 123 -10.75 7.22 -3.77
C LEU A 123 -12.01 8.08 -3.88
N HIS A 124 -12.06 9.23 -3.21
CA HIS A 124 -13.18 10.19 -3.34
C HIS A 124 -13.27 10.85 -4.72
N LYS A 125 -12.15 10.91 -5.44
CA LYS A 125 -12.01 11.59 -6.72
C LYS A 125 -11.98 10.63 -7.90
N LEU A 126 -12.12 9.32 -7.65
CA LEU A 126 -12.13 8.32 -8.70
C LEU A 126 -13.47 8.36 -9.45
N ASP A 127 -13.40 8.68 -10.73
CA ASP A 127 -14.55 8.58 -11.63
C ASP A 127 -14.86 7.11 -11.96
N PHE A 128 -13.84 6.27 -11.96
CA PHE A 128 -13.95 4.85 -12.29
C PHE A 128 -13.07 3.98 -11.38
N PRO A 129 -13.64 3.22 -10.45
CA PRO A 129 -12.90 2.26 -9.62
C PRO A 129 -12.45 1.05 -10.45
N LEU A 130 -11.19 0.65 -10.29
CA LEU A 130 -10.57 -0.44 -11.04
C LEU A 130 -10.93 -1.83 -10.50
N SER A 131 -11.36 -1.90 -9.24
CA SER A 131 -11.71 -3.16 -8.56
C SER A 131 -12.97 -3.04 -7.73
N HIS A 132 -13.61 -4.17 -7.42
CA HIS A 132 -14.73 -4.23 -6.49
C HIS A 132 -14.37 -3.70 -5.11
N GLN A 133 -13.12 -3.89 -4.67
CA GLN A 133 -12.63 -3.42 -3.39
C GLN A 133 -12.50 -1.89 -3.37
N GLU A 134 -11.95 -1.30 -4.42
CA GLU A 134 -11.88 0.16 -4.56
C GLU A 134 -13.28 0.79 -4.61
N TYR A 135 -14.20 0.15 -5.34
CA TYR A 135 -15.59 0.58 -5.39
C TYR A 135 -16.23 0.58 -3.99
N ALA A 136 -16.08 -0.52 -3.24
CA ALA A 136 -16.62 -0.63 -1.90
C ALA A 136 -16.00 0.41 -0.94
N LEU A 137 -14.70 0.64 -1.01
CA LEU A 137 -14.02 1.66 -0.23
C LEU A 137 -14.47 3.08 -0.61
N ALA A 138 -14.61 3.39 -1.89
CA ALA A 138 -15.10 4.68 -2.36
C ALA A 138 -16.53 4.95 -1.88
N GLU A 139 -17.42 3.94 -1.92
CA GLU A 139 -18.76 4.03 -1.37
C GLU A 139 -18.76 4.28 0.16
N LEU A 140 -17.94 3.54 0.90
CA LEU A 140 -17.78 3.74 2.35
C LEU A 140 -17.35 5.17 2.69
N LEU A 141 -16.36 5.70 1.96
CA LEU A 141 -15.85 7.04 2.17
C LEU A 141 -16.87 8.11 1.82
N ARG A 142 -17.65 7.94 0.75
CA ARG A 142 -18.75 8.86 0.41
C ARG A 142 -19.81 8.91 1.52
N HIS A 143 -20.20 7.74 2.03
CA HIS A 143 -21.17 7.66 3.14
C HIS A 143 -20.62 8.28 4.44
N GLN A 144 -19.35 8.10 4.74
CA GLN A 144 -18.71 8.73 5.89
C GLN A 144 -18.76 10.26 5.80
N HIS A 145 -18.50 10.85 4.62
CA HIS A 145 -18.53 12.30 4.41
C HIS A 145 -19.93 12.90 4.41
N THR A 146 -20.92 12.17 3.93
CA THR A 146 -22.31 12.66 3.87
C THR A 146 -23.07 12.45 5.18
N GLY A 147 -22.44 11.86 6.21
CA GLY A 147 -23.12 11.54 7.49
C GLY A 147 -24.23 10.49 7.34
N GLY A 148 -24.29 9.83 6.19
CA GLY A 148 -25.26 8.79 5.91
C GLY A 148 -24.95 7.51 6.69
N GLN A 149 -26.01 6.79 7.06
CA GLN A 149 -25.82 5.48 7.68
C GLN A 149 -25.22 4.52 6.66
N LEU A 150 -24.13 3.87 7.04
CA LEU A 150 -23.37 2.94 6.21
C LEU A 150 -24.22 1.83 5.59
N LEU A 151 -25.32 1.49 6.24
CA LEU A 151 -26.25 0.44 5.84
C LEU A 151 -27.36 0.89 4.89
N THR A 152 -27.41 2.17 4.50
CA THR A 152 -28.40 2.68 3.53
C THR A 152 -28.00 2.42 2.08
N SER A 153 -26.70 2.17 1.82
CA SER A 153 -26.25 1.71 0.50
C SER A 153 -26.70 0.28 0.24
N SER A 154 -27.43 0.04 -0.82
CA SER A 154 -28.00 -1.28 -1.16
C SER A 154 -26.93 -2.39 -1.31
N ARG A 155 -25.72 -2.04 -1.70
CA ARG A 155 -24.60 -2.99 -1.84
C ARG A 155 -23.91 -3.28 -0.51
N LEU A 156 -23.65 -2.24 0.30
CA LEU A 156 -23.00 -2.38 1.60
C LEU A 156 -23.93 -3.03 2.63
N ALA A 157 -25.24 -2.78 2.52
CA ALA A 157 -26.26 -3.39 3.36
C ALA A 157 -26.32 -4.94 3.24
N ASN A 158 -25.93 -5.47 2.09
CA ASN A 158 -25.90 -6.92 1.85
C ASN A 158 -24.59 -7.59 2.28
N ASP A 159 -23.54 -6.82 2.58
CA ASP A 159 -22.28 -7.36 3.09
C ASP A 159 -22.40 -7.70 4.58
N GLN A 160 -22.35 -9.00 4.88
CA GLN A 160 -22.51 -9.50 6.25
C GLN A 160 -21.38 -9.04 7.18
N VAL A 161 -20.15 -8.90 6.67
CA VAL A 161 -18.98 -8.48 7.45
C VAL A 161 -19.10 -6.99 7.80
N LEU A 162 -19.48 -6.17 6.83
CA LEU A 162 -19.69 -4.73 7.04
C LEU A 162 -20.86 -4.46 7.99
N ARG A 163 -21.96 -5.19 7.87
CA ARG A 163 -23.09 -5.11 8.79
C ARG A 163 -22.69 -5.45 10.22
N ARG A 164 -21.93 -6.54 10.41
CA ARG A 164 -21.40 -6.92 11.74
C ARG A 164 -20.46 -5.83 12.28
N GLY A 165 -19.57 -5.29 11.46
CA GLY A 165 -18.67 -4.20 11.85
C GLY A 165 -19.42 -2.94 12.27
N ALA A 166 -20.40 -2.51 11.49
CA ALA A 166 -21.23 -1.34 11.79
C ALA A 166 -22.04 -1.55 13.09
N TRP A 167 -22.62 -2.74 13.26
CA TRP A 167 -23.34 -3.08 14.47
C TRP A 167 -22.41 -3.12 15.69
N LEU A 168 -21.25 -3.73 15.57
CA LEU A 168 -20.24 -3.75 16.63
C LEU A 168 -19.81 -2.33 17.04
N THR A 169 -19.60 -1.45 16.06
CA THR A 169 -19.26 -0.05 16.33
C THR A 169 -20.40 0.69 17.05
N SER A 170 -21.64 0.45 16.63
CA SER A 170 -22.81 1.05 17.32
C SER A 170 -22.97 0.55 18.75
N GLN A 171 -22.72 -0.74 18.99
CA GLN A 171 -22.81 -1.32 20.33
C GLN A 171 -21.71 -0.78 21.28
N ARG A 172 -20.50 -0.57 20.77
CA ARG A 172 -19.39 0.01 21.54
C ARG A 172 -19.59 1.47 21.93
N ASN A 173 -20.44 2.18 21.22
CA ASN A 173 -20.76 3.58 21.50
C ASN A 173 -21.97 3.73 22.43
N LEU A 174 -22.51 2.65 22.98
CA LEU A 174 -23.56 2.71 23.99
C LEU A 174 -22.98 3.01 25.37
N ASP A 175 -23.75 3.67 26.21
CA ASP A 175 -23.40 3.94 27.63
C ASP A 175 -23.48 2.68 28.51
N THR A 176 -23.95 1.56 27.97
CA THR A 176 -24.07 0.28 28.67
C THR A 176 -23.12 -0.74 28.11
N LEU A 177 -22.48 -1.52 29.00
CA LEU A 177 -21.61 -2.61 28.59
C LEU A 177 -22.40 -3.72 27.89
N THR A 178 -21.95 -4.11 26.73
CA THR A 178 -22.53 -5.14 25.90
C THR A 178 -21.61 -6.37 25.82
N GLU A 179 -22.06 -7.44 25.14
CA GLU A 179 -21.21 -8.61 24.88
C GLU A 179 -19.92 -8.27 24.12
N PHE A 180 -19.87 -7.16 23.39
CA PHE A 180 -18.68 -6.65 22.67
C PHE A 180 -17.69 -5.92 23.59
N ASP A 181 -18.14 -5.55 24.76
CA ASP A 181 -17.32 -4.95 25.82
C ASP A 181 -16.91 -5.99 26.86
N GLY A 182 -17.16 -7.27 26.59
CA GLY A 182 -16.84 -8.37 27.49
C GLY A 182 -17.94 -8.69 28.53
N HIS A 183 -19.12 -8.06 28.43
CA HIS A 183 -20.27 -8.41 29.31
C HIS A 183 -20.93 -9.68 28.79
N LEU A 184 -20.45 -10.83 29.27
CA LEU A 184 -20.83 -12.16 28.77
C LEU A 184 -21.83 -12.91 29.69
N THR A 185 -22.47 -12.23 30.63
CA THR A 185 -23.40 -12.84 31.60
C THR A 185 -24.58 -13.55 30.95
N SER A 186 -25.00 -13.15 29.74
CA SER A 186 -26.08 -13.79 28.98
C SER A 186 -25.61 -14.96 28.12
N LYS A 187 -24.32 -15.26 28.08
CA LYS A 187 -23.77 -16.31 27.24
C LYS A 187 -23.51 -17.58 28.08
N ASN A 188 -23.92 -18.73 27.55
CA ASN A 188 -23.53 -20.02 28.12
C ASN A 188 -22.03 -20.28 27.85
N LEU A 189 -21.19 -19.76 28.72
CA LEU A 189 -19.76 -20.04 28.65
C LEU A 189 -19.49 -21.45 29.23
N PRO A 190 -18.58 -22.22 28.61
CA PRO A 190 -18.20 -23.52 29.16
C PRO A 190 -17.56 -23.34 30.53
N THR A 191 -18.14 -23.94 31.55
CA THR A 191 -17.62 -23.88 32.91
C THR A 191 -17.25 -25.28 33.39
N PRO A 192 -16.20 -25.43 34.19
CA PRO A 192 -15.87 -26.73 34.81
C PRO A 192 -16.97 -27.27 35.76
N ALA A 193 -17.84 -26.37 36.23
CA ALA A 193 -18.93 -26.71 37.15
C ALA A 193 -20.09 -27.46 36.50
N ASP A 194 -20.14 -27.51 35.16
CA ASP A 194 -21.21 -28.23 34.42
C ASP A 194 -21.02 -29.75 34.43
N GLY A 195 -19.94 -30.28 35.00
CA GLY A 195 -19.59 -31.71 35.07
C GLY A 195 -19.31 -32.36 33.71
N ARG A 196 -19.39 -31.60 32.62
CA ARG A 196 -19.18 -32.07 31.23
C ARG A 196 -17.86 -31.62 30.65
N THR A 197 -17.36 -30.49 31.14
CA THR A 197 -16.15 -29.91 30.63
C THR A 197 -14.91 -30.45 31.34
N ILE A 198 -14.13 -31.26 30.64
CA ILE A 198 -12.86 -31.78 31.17
C ILE A 198 -11.79 -30.68 31.02
N VAL A 199 -11.22 -30.28 32.17
CA VAL A 199 -10.17 -29.29 32.23
C VAL A 199 -8.85 -29.98 32.58
N SER A 200 -7.83 -29.84 31.73
CA SER A 200 -6.48 -30.38 32.00
C SER A 200 -5.76 -29.56 33.07
N ALA A 201 -4.79 -30.19 33.73
CA ALA A 201 -3.95 -29.52 34.74
C ALA A 201 -3.23 -28.30 34.17
N THR A 202 -2.78 -28.37 32.91
CA THR A 202 -2.11 -27.26 32.20
C THR A 202 -3.07 -26.09 31.96
N ARG A 203 -4.33 -26.33 31.67
CA ARG A 203 -5.36 -25.31 31.55
C ARG A 203 -5.63 -24.60 32.87
N LEU A 204 -5.73 -25.37 33.99
CA LEU A 204 -5.86 -24.78 35.31
C LEU A 204 -4.64 -23.94 35.68
N GLN A 205 -3.44 -24.38 35.34
CA GLN A 205 -2.22 -23.61 35.54
C GLN A 205 -2.20 -22.32 34.73
N SER A 206 -2.67 -22.34 33.47
CA SER A 206 -2.84 -21.17 32.66
C SER A 206 -3.81 -20.16 33.28
N TRP A 207 -4.93 -20.64 33.79
CA TRP A 207 -5.90 -19.80 34.50
C TRP A 207 -5.33 -19.21 35.79
N ALA A 208 -4.60 -19.98 36.57
CA ALA A 208 -3.99 -19.54 37.82
C ALA A 208 -2.89 -18.46 37.56
N LYS A 209 -2.17 -18.55 36.43
CA LYS A 209 -1.20 -17.58 36.00
C LYS A 209 -1.82 -16.25 35.56
N CYS A 210 -2.82 -16.33 34.67
CA CYS A 210 -3.51 -15.17 34.14
C CYS A 210 -4.91 -15.56 33.60
N PRO A 211 -5.98 -15.26 34.35
CA PRO A 211 -7.36 -15.57 33.93
C PRO A 211 -7.74 -14.95 32.59
N TYR A 212 -7.21 -13.77 32.27
CA TYR A 212 -7.44 -13.12 30.98
C TYR A 212 -6.80 -13.89 29.82
N ALA A 213 -5.55 -14.29 29.94
CA ALA A 213 -4.89 -15.11 28.93
C ALA A 213 -5.62 -16.46 28.73
N TYR A 214 -6.03 -17.10 29.82
CA TYR A 214 -6.85 -18.31 29.78
C TYR A 214 -8.17 -18.08 29.01
N PHE A 215 -8.87 -16.99 29.27
CA PHE A 215 -10.11 -16.64 28.60
C PHE A 215 -9.91 -16.47 27.10
N VAL A 216 -8.90 -15.72 26.69
CA VAL A 216 -8.59 -15.46 25.27
C VAL A 216 -8.20 -16.76 24.56
N GLU A 217 -7.29 -17.53 25.14
CA GLU A 217 -6.72 -18.72 24.48
C GLU A 217 -7.68 -19.92 24.51
N HIS A 218 -8.30 -20.20 25.64
CA HIS A 218 -9.06 -21.44 25.85
C HIS A 218 -10.58 -21.29 25.70
N ILE A 219 -11.12 -20.11 25.95
CA ILE A 219 -12.56 -19.85 25.82
C ILE A 219 -12.85 -19.22 24.44
N LEU A 220 -12.18 -18.14 24.08
CA LEU A 220 -12.36 -17.50 22.79
C LEU A 220 -11.64 -18.21 21.64
N LYS A 221 -10.68 -19.08 21.96
CA LYS A 221 -9.85 -19.85 21.00
C LYS A 221 -9.09 -18.94 20.01
N VAL A 222 -8.68 -17.78 20.46
CA VAL A 222 -7.82 -16.89 19.68
C VAL A 222 -6.39 -17.43 19.78
N LYS A 223 -5.81 -17.79 18.64
CA LYS A 223 -4.41 -18.20 18.55
C LYS A 223 -3.56 -16.96 18.28
N ALA A 224 -2.45 -16.81 19.03
CA ALA A 224 -1.43 -15.80 18.78
C ALA A 224 -0.62 -16.13 17.52
#